data_fb34edf5000a98a373bda7b7274e0101
#
_entry.id   fb34edf5000a98a373bda7b7274e0101
#
_cell.length_a   1.000
_cell.length_b   1.000
_cell.length_c   1.000
_cell.angle_alpha   90.00
_cell.angle_beta   90.00
_cell.angle_gamma   90.00
#
_symmetry.space_group_name_H-M   'P 1'
#
loop_
_entity.id
_entity.type
_entity.pdbx_description
1 polymer ?
#
loop_
_entity_poly.entity_id
_entity_poly.type
_entity_poly.pdbx_seq_one_letter_code
_entity_poly.pdbx_strand_id
1 'polypeptide(L)'
;GAVVAVLGLFDKGKTFVLNHLTDAALPSGKKVSTKGLSFKHVVVEGTRFIILDSEGSYAPVKVESELSVVEKEMSEHFIQDVIFELADYFLCVVNDFTSLDQRYLDKLTRNLQNSNKPFREVIVVHNCKEVIDEETLHYVWESQVTAIYGSGTMQSTKVAAQDPLSLEL
;
A
#
# COMPACT_ATOMS: atom_id res chain seq x y z
N GLY A 1 -18.47 3.92 -9.08
CA GLY A 1 -17.42 4.12 -8.08
C GLY A 1 -16.09 3.60 -8.61
N ALA A 2 -15.01 4.13 -8.10
CA ALA A 2 -13.67 3.69 -8.48
C ALA A 2 -13.23 2.48 -7.63
N VAL A 3 -12.37 1.65 -8.21
CA VAL A 3 -11.76 0.50 -7.54
C VAL A 3 -10.32 0.85 -7.16
N VAL A 4 -10.02 0.78 -5.87
CA VAL A 4 -8.71 1.13 -5.31
C VAL A 4 -8.06 -0.11 -4.71
N ALA A 5 -6.91 -0.50 -5.21
CA ALA A 5 -6.13 -1.60 -4.66
C ALA A 5 -5.12 -1.10 -3.63
N VAL A 6 -5.07 -1.76 -2.48
CA VAL A 6 -4.06 -1.48 -1.45
C VAL A 6 -3.00 -2.57 -1.50
N LEU A 7 -1.80 -2.17 -1.89
CA LEU A 7 -0.66 -3.04 -2.17
C LEU A 7 0.51 -2.72 -1.24
N GLY A 8 1.51 -3.58 -1.23
CA GLY A 8 2.76 -3.42 -0.50
C GLY A 8 3.24 -4.74 0.09
N LEU A 9 4.49 -4.74 0.54
CA LEU A 9 5.11 -5.91 1.14
C LEU A 9 4.39 -6.34 2.43
N PHE A 10 4.71 -7.53 2.90
CA PHE A 10 4.19 -8.05 4.16
C PHE A 10 4.53 -7.11 5.33
N ASP A 11 3.59 -6.95 6.26
CA ASP A 11 3.71 -6.16 7.51
C ASP A 11 4.02 -4.65 7.35
N LYS A 12 3.72 -4.06 6.21
CA LYS A 12 3.88 -2.60 5.99
C LYS A 12 2.71 -1.75 6.56
N GLY A 13 1.72 -2.39 7.18
CA GLY A 13 0.59 -1.72 7.80
C GLY A 13 -0.50 -1.26 6.83
N LYS A 14 -0.70 -1.97 5.71
CA LYS A 14 -1.75 -1.68 4.72
C LYS A 14 -3.13 -1.48 5.34
N THR A 15 -3.58 -2.46 6.12
CA THR A 15 -4.90 -2.42 6.77
C THR A 15 -5.01 -1.29 7.79
N PHE A 16 -3.90 -0.92 8.45
CA PHE A 16 -3.87 0.24 9.35
C PHE A 16 -4.12 1.54 8.57
N VAL A 17 -3.37 1.75 7.48
CA VAL A 17 -3.55 2.93 6.60
C VAL A 17 -4.97 2.96 6.04
N LEU A 18 -5.48 1.82 5.58
CA LEU A 18 -6.84 1.71 5.05
C LEU A 18 -7.90 2.11 6.08
N ASN A 19 -7.78 1.65 7.32
CA ASN A 19 -8.71 2.02 8.39
C ASN A 19 -8.73 3.53 8.65
N HIS A 20 -7.56 4.18 8.60
CA HIS A 20 -7.45 5.63 8.82
C HIS A 20 -7.95 6.47 7.64
N LEU A 21 -7.80 5.97 6.42
CA LEU A 21 -8.28 6.69 5.23
C LEU A 21 -9.80 6.55 5.00
N THR A 22 -10.42 5.52 5.55
CA THR A 22 -11.80 5.15 5.18
C THR A 22 -12.75 5.02 6.36
N ASP A 23 -12.32 5.32 7.60
CA ASP A 23 -13.05 5.04 8.84
C ASP A 23 -13.52 3.57 8.94
N ALA A 24 -12.90 2.69 8.19
CA ALA A 24 -13.24 1.27 8.20
C ALA A 24 -12.65 0.58 9.43
N ALA A 25 -13.47 -0.13 10.17
CA ALA A 25 -13.03 -0.92 11.33
C ALA A 25 -12.57 -2.33 10.92
N LEU A 26 -11.58 -2.42 10.03
CA LEU A 26 -11.01 -3.71 9.64
C LEU A 26 -10.08 -4.24 10.75
N PRO A 27 -10.10 -5.54 11.04
CA PRO A 27 -9.15 -6.12 11.96
C PRO A 27 -7.70 -5.84 11.51
N SER A 28 -6.93 -5.19 12.37
CA SER A 28 -5.54 -4.81 12.09
C SER A 28 -4.64 -5.10 13.29
N GLY A 29 -3.33 -5.16 13.08
CA GLY A 29 -2.31 -5.36 14.11
C GLY A 29 -1.37 -6.55 13.82
N LYS A 30 -0.30 -6.69 14.60
CA LYS A 30 0.77 -7.69 14.37
C LYS A 30 0.31 -9.16 14.35
N LYS A 31 -0.86 -9.47 14.94
CA LYS A 31 -1.40 -10.83 14.98
C LYS A 31 -2.47 -11.08 13.92
N VAL A 32 -2.83 -10.07 13.14
CA VAL A 32 -3.89 -10.16 12.13
C VAL A 32 -3.27 -9.89 10.76
N SER A 33 -3.39 -10.85 9.86
CA SER A 33 -2.99 -10.70 8.46
C SER A 33 -4.19 -10.96 7.55
N THR A 34 -4.32 -10.17 6.49
CA THR A 34 -5.27 -10.44 5.42
C THR A 34 -4.81 -11.70 4.69
N LYS A 35 -5.73 -12.65 4.50
CA LYS A 35 -5.47 -13.85 3.69
C LYS A 35 -6.16 -13.70 2.34
N GLY A 36 -5.40 -13.89 1.28
CA GLY A 36 -5.93 -13.78 -0.09
C GLY A 36 -6.31 -12.35 -0.45
N LEU A 37 -7.46 -12.18 -1.09
CA LEU A 37 -8.00 -10.91 -1.56
C LEU A 37 -9.36 -10.63 -0.91
N SER A 38 -9.53 -9.46 -0.33
CA SER A 38 -10.80 -9.00 0.22
C SER A 38 -11.33 -7.78 -0.50
N PHE A 39 -12.67 -7.69 -0.62
CA PHE A 39 -13.38 -6.58 -1.24
C PHE A 39 -14.15 -5.82 -0.16
N LYS A 40 -14.00 -4.50 -0.13
CA LYS A 40 -14.68 -3.63 0.82
C LYS A 40 -15.34 -2.46 0.07
N HIS A 41 -16.61 -2.23 0.37
CA HIS A 41 -17.29 -1.02 -0.07
C HIS A 41 -17.12 0.06 1.01
N VAL A 42 -16.61 1.22 0.60
CA VAL A 42 -16.44 2.38 1.48
C VAL A 42 -17.01 3.64 0.81
N VAL A 43 -17.42 4.58 1.63
CA VAL A 43 -17.88 5.91 1.18
C VAL A 43 -16.99 6.95 1.86
N VAL A 44 -16.29 7.75 1.07
CA VAL A 44 -15.45 8.84 1.54
C VAL A 44 -15.99 10.13 0.94
N GLU A 45 -16.37 11.07 1.79
CA GLU A 45 -16.94 12.36 1.36
C GLU A 45 -18.06 12.22 0.32
N GLY A 46 -18.94 11.24 0.51
CA GLY A 46 -20.07 10.96 -0.40
C GLY A 46 -19.70 10.20 -1.68
N THR A 47 -18.43 9.97 -1.95
CA THR A 47 -17.95 9.19 -3.09
C THR A 47 -17.79 7.71 -2.72
N ARG A 48 -18.28 6.84 -3.58
CA ARG A 48 -18.26 5.38 -3.35
C ARG A 48 -17.01 4.77 -3.99
N PHE A 49 -16.30 3.96 -3.18
CA PHE A 49 -15.14 3.20 -3.60
C PHE A 49 -15.31 1.71 -3.28
N ILE A 50 -14.69 0.89 -4.11
CA ILE A 50 -14.44 -0.53 -3.79
C ILE A 50 -12.95 -0.65 -3.49
N ILE A 51 -12.64 -1.06 -2.28
CA ILE A 51 -11.26 -1.30 -1.85
C ILE A 51 -10.94 -2.78 -2.03
N LEU A 52 -9.83 -3.05 -2.71
CA LEU A 52 -9.22 -4.36 -2.80
C LEU A 52 -8.05 -4.41 -1.80
N ASP A 53 -8.23 -5.14 -0.71
CA ASP A 53 -7.16 -5.37 0.28
C ASP A 53 -6.62 -6.79 0.11
N SER A 54 -5.32 -6.90 -0.11
CA SER A 54 -4.65 -8.17 -0.35
C SER A 54 -3.62 -8.50 0.73
N GLU A 55 -3.34 -9.78 0.87
CA GLU A 55 -2.18 -10.23 1.62
C GLU A 55 -0.91 -9.55 1.09
N GLY A 56 -0.03 -9.12 2.00
CA GLY A 56 1.25 -8.51 1.62
C GLY A 56 2.13 -9.50 0.85
N SER A 57 2.75 -9.03 -0.22
CA SER A 57 3.71 -9.81 -0.98
C SER A 57 4.90 -10.21 -0.13
N TYR A 58 5.47 -11.37 -0.41
CA TYR A 58 6.60 -11.96 0.33
C TYR A 58 6.29 -12.28 1.80
N ALA A 59 5.04 -12.59 2.13
CA ALA A 59 4.68 -13.12 3.42
C ALA A 59 5.38 -14.47 3.66
N PRO A 60 5.90 -14.74 4.88
CA PRO A 60 6.55 -16.00 5.19
C PRO A 60 5.58 -17.17 5.04
N VAL A 61 6.07 -18.27 4.50
CA VAL A 61 5.30 -19.50 4.26
C VAL A 61 5.67 -20.54 5.30
N LYS A 62 4.66 -21.19 5.89
CA LYS A 62 4.89 -22.46 6.59
C LYS A 62 5.19 -23.55 5.56
N VAL A 63 6.37 -24.12 5.65
CA VAL A 63 6.75 -25.22 4.77
C VAL A 63 6.11 -26.52 5.28
N GLU A 64 4.97 -26.86 4.72
CA GLU A 64 4.25 -28.11 5.01
C GLU A 64 4.55 -29.20 3.96
N SER A 65 4.99 -28.77 2.77
CA SER A 65 5.43 -29.63 1.66
C SER A 65 6.51 -28.93 0.84
N GLU A 66 7.21 -29.65 -0.03
CA GLU A 66 8.19 -29.09 -0.98
C GLU A 66 7.57 -28.08 -1.95
N LEU A 67 6.26 -28.18 -2.17
CA LEU A 67 5.52 -27.30 -3.09
C LEU A 67 4.96 -26.05 -2.42
N SER A 68 4.98 -25.94 -1.08
CA SER A 68 4.32 -24.86 -0.35
C SER A 68 4.75 -23.45 -0.78
N VAL A 69 6.04 -23.27 -1.11
CA VAL A 69 6.57 -21.97 -1.58
C VAL A 69 6.06 -21.66 -2.98
N VAL A 70 6.08 -22.65 -3.87
CA VAL A 70 5.62 -22.50 -5.27
C VAL A 70 4.12 -22.19 -5.32
N GLU A 71 3.32 -22.91 -4.53
CA GLU A 71 1.87 -22.67 -4.43
C GLU A 71 1.58 -21.27 -3.92
N LYS A 72 2.37 -20.77 -2.96
CA LYS A 72 2.24 -19.40 -2.46
C LYS A 72 2.58 -18.38 -3.54
N GLU A 73 3.69 -18.54 -4.26
CA GLU A 73 4.07 -17.65 -5.35
C GLU A 73 3.02 -17.63 -6.46
N MET A 74 2.50 -18.78 -6.86
CA MET A 74 1.44 -18.86 -7.86
C MET A 74 0.17 -18.14 -7.39
N SER A 75 -0.22 -18.31 -6.14
CA SER A 75 -1.37 -17.63 -5.55
C SER A 75 -1.18 -16.12 -5.50
N GLU A 76 0.01 -15.64 -5.14
CA GLU A 76 0.35 -14.22 -5.13
C GLU A 76 0.29 -13.62 -6.55
N HIS A 77 0.83 -14.31 -7.55
CA HIS A 77 0.76 -13.89 -8.94
C HIS A 77 -0.67 -13.80 -9.43
N PHE A 78 -1.48 -14.82 -9.18
CA PHE A 78 -2.88 -14.83 -9.56
C PHE A 78 -3.66 -13.67 -8.93
N ILE A 79 -3.48 -13.42 -7.64
CA ILE A 79 -4.12 -12.31 -6.93
C ILE A 79 -3.66 -10.97 -7.53
N GLN A 80 -2.38 -10.82 -7.85
CA GLN A 80 -1.86 -9.62 -8.51
C GLN A 80 -2.51 -9.39 -9.87
N ASP A 81 -2.63 -10.42 -10.69
CA ASP A 81 -3.26 -10.32 -12.02
C ASP A 81 -4.73 -9.89 -11.89
N VAL A 82 -5.47 -10.47 -10.95
CA VAL A 82 -6.87 -10.07 -10.67
C VAL A 82 -6.94 -8.59 -10.24
N ILE A 83 -6.05 -8.17 -9.35
CA ILE A 83 -5.98 -6.77 -8.89
C ILE A 83 -5.67 -5.84 -10.06
N PHE A 84 -4.70 -6.20 -10.91
CA PHE A 84 -4.35 -5.42 -12.10
C PHE A 84 -5.50 -5.31 -13.10
N GLU A 85 -6.34 -6.32 -13.20
CA GLU A 85 -7.52 -6.25 -14.05
C GLU A 85 -8.64 -5.38 -13.47
N LEU A 86 -8.82 -5.37 -12.17
CA LEU A 86 -9.96 -4.73 -11.53
C LEU A 86 -9.70 -3.28 -11.10
N ALA A 87 -8.50 -2.96 -10.63
CA ALA A 87 -8.24 -1.67 -9.99
C ALA A 87 -8.05 -0.52 -10.98
N ASP A 88 -8.57 0.65 -10.60
CA ASP A 88 -8.36 1.93 -11.28
C ASP A 88 -7.18 2.69 -10.65
N TYR A 89 -6.99 2.58 -9.33
CA TYR A 89 -5.93 3.23 -8.56
C TYR A 89 -5.20 2.22 -7.68
N PHE A 90 -3.92 2.47 -7.44
CA PHE A 90 -3.06 1.62 -6.62
C PHE A 90 -2.45 2.42 -5.48
N LEU A 91 -2.81 2.09 -4.25
CA LEU A 91 -2.18 2.61 -3.03
C LEU A 91 -1.08 1.64 -2.61
N CYS A 92 0.18 2.02 -2.79
CA CYS A 92 1.32 1.22 -2.36
C CYS A 92 1.81 1.70 -0.99
N VAL A 93 1.57 0.90 0.05
CA VAL A 93 1.95 1.24 1.42
C VAL A 93 3.36 0.75 1.72
N VAL A 94 4.21 1.67 2.11
CA VAL A 94 5.58 1.44 2.57
C VAL A 94 5.76 2.02 3.98
N ASN A 95 6.67 1.49 4.77
CA ASN A 95 7.16 2.12 5.99
C ASN A 95 8.64 2.45 5.83
N ASP A 96 9.56 1.69 6.41
CA ASP A 96 10.98 1.83 6.06
C ASP A 96 11.17 1.45 4.59
N PHE A 97 11.55 2.44 3.78
CA PHE A 97 11.67 2.27 2.35
C PHE A 97 12.99 1.57 2.00
N THR A 98 12.89 0.30 1.64
CA THR A 98 14.03 -0.57 1.35
C THR A 98 14.21 -0.79 -0.13
N SER A 99 15.35 -1.36 -0.53
CA SER A 99 15.58 -1.78 -1.93
C SER A 99 14.56 -2.81 -2.42
N LEU A 100 13.94 -3.56 -1.50
CA LEU A 100 12.88 -4.51 -1.84
C LEU A 100 11.58 -3.78 -2.19
N ASP A 101 11.26 -2.71 -1.46
CA ASP A 101 10.12 -1.83 -1.78
C ASP A 101 10.33 -1.15 -3.12
N GLN A 102 11.56 -0.68 -3.42
CA GLN A 102 11.90 -0.08 -4.72
C GLN A 102 11.68 -1.06 -5.88
N ARG A 103 12.17 -2.30 -5.74
CA ARG A 103 11.97 -3.35 -6.76
C ARG A 103 10.50 -3.68 -6.95
N TYR A 104 9.74 -3.71 -5.86
CA TYR A 104 8.31 -3.95 -5.90
C TYR A 104 7.57 -2.84 -6.66
N LEU A 105 7.87 -1.58 -6.36
CA LEU A 105 7.30 -0.42 -7.05
C LEU A 105 7.70 -0.37 -8.53
N ASP A 106 8.95 -0.66 -8.85
CA ASP A 106 9.42 -0.70 -10.23
C ASP A 106 8.69 -1.79 -11.04
N LYS A 107 8.53 -2.99 -10.48
CA LYS A 107 7.73 -4.06 -11.09
C LYS A 107 6.28 -3.64 -11.31
N LEU A 108 5.66 -3.01 -10.29
CA LEU A 108 4.30 -2.51 -10.34
C LEU A 108 4.15 -1.47 -11.47
N THR A 109 5.02 -0.48 -11.51
CA THR A 109 5.01 0.59 -12.52
C THR A 109 5.17 0.05 -13.94
N ARG A 110 6.10 -0.88 -14.14
CA ARG A 110 6.30 -1.53 -15.46
C ARG A 110 5.06 -2.29 -15.91
N ASN A 111 4.43 -3.03 -15.01
CA ASN A 111 3.21 -3.77 -15.34
C ASN A 111 2.07 -2.81 -15.74
N LEU A 112 1.96 -1.66 -15.06
CA LEU A 112 0.98 -0.64 -15.40
C LEU A 112 1.25 0.03 -16.75
N GLN A 113 2.52 0.35 -17.03
CA GLN A 113 2.93 0.93 -18.33
C GLN A 113 2.64 0.01 -19.50
N ASN A 114 2.76 -1.30 -19.29
CA ASN A 114 2.47 -2.32 -20.31
C ASN A 114 0.98 -2.67 -20.41
N SER A 115 0.13 -2.12 -19.54
CA SER A 115 -1.31 -2.40 -19.57
C SER A 115 -2.01 -1.54 -20.61
N ASN A 116 -3.01 -2.12 -21.30
CA ASN A 116 -3.83 -1.40 -22.27
C ASN A 116 -4.90 -0.48 -21.64
N LYS A 117 -4.93 -0.39 -20.30
CA LYS A 117 -5.91 0.45 -19.60
C LYS A 117 -5.35 1.86 -19.41
N PRO A 118 -6.04 2.89 -19.91
CA PRO A 118 -5.61 4.28 -19.71
C PRO A 118 -5.81 4.73 -18.25
N PHE A 119 -5.02 5.70 -17.82
CA PHE A 119 -5.20 6.46 -16.57
C PHE A 119 -5.18 5.64 -15.28
N ARG A 120 -4.13 4.84 -15.10
CA ARG A 120 -3.88 4.17 -13.83
C ARG A 120 -2.80 4.91 -13.05
N GLU A 121 -3.07 5.18 -11.81
CA GLU A 121 -2.17 5.93 -10.94
C GLU A 121 -1.68 5.07 -9.77
N VAL A 122 -0.40 5.20 -9.46
CA VAL A 122 0.21 4.62 -8.27
C VAL A 122 0.48 5.74 -7.27
N ILE A 123 -0.14 5.62 -6.12
CA ILE A 123 0.05 6.53 -4.99
C ILE A 123 0.88 5.79 -3.94
N VAL A 124 2.07 6.31 -3.63
CA VAL A 124 2.93 5.73 -2.59
C VAL A 124 2.59 6.38 -1.26
N VAL A 125 2.21 5.57 -0.29
CA VAL A 125 1.87 6.01 1.06
C VAL A 125 2.95 5.57 2.03
N HIS A 126 3.70 6.52 2.57
CA HIS A 126 4.66 6.28 3.64
C HIS A 126 3.93 6.17 4.99
N ASN A 127 3.89 4.97 5.55
CA ASN A 127 3.28 4.71 6.84
C ASN A 127 4.26 5.02 7.97
N CYS A 128 4.21 6.24 8.48
CA CYS A 128 5.09 6.74 9.54
C CYS A 128 4.59 6.37 10.96
N LYS A 129 3.87 5.26 11.13
CA LYS A 129 3.27 4.85 12.42
C LYS A 129 4.25 4.73 13.60
N GLU A 130 5.52 4.55 13.33
CA GLU A 130 6.57 4.40 14.34
C GLU A 130 7.33 5.72 14.62
N VAL A 131 7.02 6.76 13.85
CA VAL A 131 7.59 8.11 14.05
C VAL A 131 6.83 8.80 15.17
N ILE A 132 7.53 9.19 16.22
CA ILE A 132 6.95 9.73 17.45
C ILE A 132 7.25 11.23 17.67
N ASP A 133 8.12 11.80 16.85
CA ASP A 133 8.56 13.19 16.97
C ASP A 133 8.84 13.82 15.60
N GLU A 134 8.86 15.14 15.56
CA GLU A 134 9.03 15.93 14.33
C GLU A 134 10.44 15.79 13.74
N GLU A 135 11.47 15.63 14.57
CA GLU A 135 12.85 15.47 14.12
C GLU A 135 13.02 14.15 13.35
N THR A 136 12.48 13.06 13.91
CA THR A 136 12.45 11.75 13.26
C THR A 136 11.62 11.80 11.97
N LEU A 137 10.49 12.50 11.96
CA LEU A 137 9.68 12.67 10.75
C LEU A 137 10.47 13.41 9.66
N HIS A 138 11.16 14.48 10.03
CA HIS A 138 11.99 15.24 9.09
C HIS A 138 13.13 14.38 8.52
N TYR A 139 13.80 13.61 9.37
CA TYR A 139 14.83 12.68 8.93
C TYR A 139 14.29 11.62 7.94
N VAL A 140 13.16 10.99 8.24
CA VAL A 140 12.50 10.03 7.33
C VAL A 140 12.13 10.70 6.02
N TRP A 141 11.59 11.91 6.06
CA TRP A 141 11.24 12.67 4.88
C TRP A 141 12.45 12.93 3.98
N GLU A 142 13.54 13.45 4.54
CA GLU A 142 14.76 13.77 3.78
C GLU A 142 15.43 12.50 3.24
N SER A 143 15.55 11.46 4.06
CA SER A 143 16.29 10.24 3.70
C SER A 143 15.52 9.26 2.82
N GLN A 144 14.21 9.18 2.97
CA GLN A 144 13.39 8.16 2.28
C GLN A 144 12.44 8.73 1.23
N VAL A 145 12.07 10.01 1.33
CA VAL A 145 11.20 10.62 0.33
C VAL A 145 12.02 11.50 -0.61
N THR A 146 12.61 12.57 -0.09
CA THR A 146 13.35 13.55 -0.90
C THR A 146 14.54 12.92 -1.63
N ALA A 147 15.33 12.12 -0.93
CA ALA A 147 16.52 11.46 -1.51
C ALA A 147 16.17 10.45 -2.60
N ILE A 148 15.01 9.79 -2.53
CA ILE A 148 14.63 8.71 -3.45
C ILE A 148 13.80 9.23 -4.63
N TYR A 149 12.83 10.10 -4.38
CA TYR A 149 11.93 10.60 -5.44
C TYR A 149 12.42 11.91 -6.08
N GLY A 150 13.41 12.58 -5.47
CA GLY A 150 13.92 13.87 -5.92
C GLY A 150 12.95 15.03 -5.71
N SER A 151 13.42 16.25 -5.89
CA SER A 151 12.65 17.47 -5.66
C SER A 151 11.52 17.74 -6.66
N GLY A 152 11.51 17.05 -7.79
CA GLY A 152 10.52 17.26 -8.86
C GLY A 152 9.14 16.60 -8.65
N THR A 153 9.03 15.66 -7.74
CA THR A 153 7.83 14.83 -7.53
C THR A 153 6.94 15.31 -6.38
N MET A 154 7.31 16.44 -5.73
CA MET A 154 6.77 16.86 -4.44
C MET A 154 5.40 17.59 -4.48
N GLN A 155 4.72 17.71 -5.61
CA GLN A 155 3.43 18.42 -5.64
C GLN A 155 2.28 17.66 -4.94
N SER A 156 2.35 16.35 -4.87
CA SER A 156 1.32 15.53 -4.21
C SER A 156 1.54 15.33 -2.70
N THR A 157 2.74 15.58 -2.19
CA THR A 157 3.11 15.33 -0.78
C THR A 157 2.69 16.46 0.17
N LYS A 158 2.35 17.65 -0.34
CA LYS A 158 1.88 18.76 0.51
C LYS A 158 0.55 18.49 1.23
N VAL A 159 -0.22 17.51 0.78
CA VAL A 159 -1.52 17.17 1.39
C VAL A 159 -1.34 16.33 2.66
N ALA A 160 -0.31 15.48 2.73
CA ALA A 160 -0.07 14.63 3.89
C ALA A 160 0.61 15.37 5.08
N ALA A 161 1.21 16.54 4.83
CA ALA A 161 1.93 17.31 5.85
C ALA A 161 1.08 18.42 6.49
N GLN A 162 -0.19 18.59 6.10
CA GLN A 162 -0.98 19.74 6.55
C GLN A 162 -1.82 19.53 7.81
N ASP A 163 -1.90 18.33 8.40
CA ASP A 163 -2.56 18.22 9.72
C ASP A 163 -2.19 16.97 10.55
N PRO A 164 -1.02 16.91 11.18
CA PRO A 164 -0.79 15.92 12.23
C PRO A 164 -1.32 16.33 13.61
N LEU A 165 -1.93 17.53 13.76
CA LEU A 165 -2.24 18.11 15.08
C LEU A 165 -3.70 18.46 15.30
N SER A 166 -4.62 18.17 14.43
CA SER A 166 -6.06 18.31 14.71
C SER A 166 -6.73 17.04 15.22
N LEU A 167 -5.96 16.13 15.84
CA LEU A 167 -6.50 15.11 16.74
C LEU A 167 -6.50 15.67 18.18
N GLU A 168 -7.22 16.73 18.41
CA GLU A 168 -7.73 17.04 19.74
C GLU A 168 -9.10 16.37 19.89
N LEU A 169 -9.10 15.30 20.73
CA LEU A 169 -10.18 14.72 21.55
C LEU A 169 -11.52 14.40 20.87
#